data_b6e2f1efce5921db9f7b8391c1b1d743
#
_entry.id   b6e2f1efce5921db9f7b8391c1b1d743
#
_cell.length_a   1.000
_cell.length_b   1.000
_cell.length_c   1.000
_cell.angle_alpha   90.00
_cell.angle_beta   90.00
_cell.angle_gamma   90.00
#
_symmetry.space_group_name_H-M   'P 1'
#
loop_
_entity.id
_entity.type
_entity.pdbx_description
1 polymer ?
#
loop_
_entity_poly.entity_id
_entity_poly.type
_entity_poly.pdbx_seq_one_letter_code
_entity_poly.pdbx_strand_id
1 'polypeptide(L)'
;MKPNLALRAACCALIGLAGCTNLPKAKDYSTALGEPQSQLQQDPNWSGGRIWVRPGPPIGSQFDKKLLMENVTYIPGDRPDELNFRDNAELRQRVLDYMNAALRREFSQAGYQLISAPAPRSVRLRAAITGTFRNDRDPRPGEYVPIGYVLGQTAKAAGLRDQSARLLIEASARDATTNQLLIASMGAVTGSNLPESRKPTAADVQGAIDDWARRVREQFDRIWVAEIPKTP
;
A
#
# COMPACT_ATOMS: atom_id res chain seq x y z
N MET A 1 2.31 -65.78 19.99
CA MET A 1 1.55 -64.63 20.57
C MET A 1 2.20 -63.36 20.09
N LYS A 2 1.55 -62.62 19.20
CA LYS A 2 2.01 -61.32 18.70
C LYS A 2 1.15 -60.21 19.34
N PRO A 3 1.68 -59.11 19.82
CA PRO A 3 0.90 -57.91 19.99
C PRO A 3 1.15 -56.94 18.86
N ASN A 4 0.07 -56.54 18.17
CA ASN A 4 0.02 -55.50 17.17
C ASN A 4 0.15 -54.12 17.85
N LEU A 5 1.19 -53.39 17.51
CA LEU A 5 1.36 -51.98 17.90
C LEU A 5 0.79 -51.11 16.79
N ALA A 6 -0.46 -50.65 16.96
CA ALA A 6 -1.09 -49.70 16.08
C ALA A 6 -0.51 -48.28 16.33
N LEU A 7 0.34 -47.82 15.43
CA LEU A 7 0.90 -46.46 15.41
C LEU A 7 -0.20 -45.51 14.94
N ARG A 8 -0.82 -44.78 15.86
CA ARG A 8 -1.76 -43.69 15.56
C ARG A 8 -0.94 -42.47 15.12
N ALA A 9 -0.89 -42.23 13.82
CA ALA A 9 -0.41 -40.97 13.27
C ALA A 9 -1.43 -39.87 13.59
N ALA A 10 -1.10 -38.99 14.54
CA ALA A 10 -1.83 -37.75 14.79
C ALA A 10 -1.43 -36.74 13.73
N CYS A 11 -2.26 -36.57 12.70
CA CYS A 11 -2.18 -35.45 11.78
C CYS A 11 -2.58 -34.16 12.53
N CYS A 12 -1.59 -33.40 13.00
CA CYS A 12 -1.79 -32.00 13.40
C CYS A 12 -2.07 -31.18 12.14
N ALA A 13 -3.35 -30.97 11.85
CA ALA A 13 -3.79 -29.97 10.89
C ALA A 13 -3.46 -28.57 11.46
N LEU A 14 -2.34 -27.99 11.04
CA LEU A 14 -2.05 -26.57 11.21
C LEU A 14 -3.05 -25.79 10.35
N ILE A 15 -4.19 -25.45 10.94
CA ILE A 15 -5.10 -24.46 10.39
C ILE A 15 -4.36 -23.12 10.53
N GLY A 16 -3.68 -22.71 9.47
CA GLY A 16 -3.16 -21.37 9.34
C GLY A 16 -4.33 -20.38 9.46
N LEU A 17 -4.38 -19.65 10.56
CA LEU A 17 -5.20 -18.46 10.71
C LEU A 17 -4.69 -17.43 9.72
N ALA A 18 -5.16 -17.55 8.47
CA ALA A 18 -5.08 -16.45 7.51
C ALA A 18 -5.94 -15.33 8.09
N GLY A 19 -5.31 -14.44 8.84
CA GLY A 19 -5.94 -13.18 9.23
C GLY A 19 -6.47 -12.54 7.95
N CYS A 20 -7.79 -12.44 7.84
CA CYS A 20 -8.45 -11.70 6.76
C CYS A 20 -8.12 -10.21 6.93
N THR A 21 -6.91 -9.81 6.54
CA THR A 21 -6.69 -8.42 6.20
C THR A 21 -7.60 -8.19 5.00
N ASN A 22 -8.57 -7.27 5.12
CA ASN A 22 -9.39 -6.82 4.01
C ASN A 22 -8.48 -6.06 3.02
N LEU A 23 -7.65 -6.83 2.31
CA LEU A 23 -6.88 -6.32 1.19
C LEU A 23 -7.87 -5.85 0.13
N PRO A 24 -7.73 -4.64 -0.38
CA PRO A 24 -8.48 -4.23 -1.55
C PRO A 24 -8.34 -5.30 -2.63
N LYS A 25 -9.46 -5.75 -3.20
CA LYS A 25 -9.42 -6.76 -4.27
C LYS A 25 -8.82 -6.12 -5.52
N ALA A 26 -8.22 -6.91 -6.40
CA ALA A 26 -7.64 -6.39 -7.65
C ALA A 26 -8.62 -5.52 -8.46
N LYS A 27 -9.93 -5.82 -8.41
CA LYS A 27 -11.00 -5.02 -9.00
C LYS A 27 -11.19 -3.64 -8.34
N ASP A 28 -10.71 -3.48 -7.13
CA ASP A 28 -10.84 -2.23 -6.38
C ASP A 28 -9.74 -1.22 -6.75
N TYR A 29 -8.85 -1.56 -7.65
CA TYR A 29 -7.80 -0.68 -8.14
C TYR A 29 -8.18 -0.04 -9.46
N SER A 30 -7.92 1.25 -9.59
CA SER A 30 -8.21 1.95 -10.84
C SER A 30 -7.18 1.59 -11.91
N THR A 31 -7.51 1.85 -13.17
CA THR A 31 -6.53 1.85 -14.26
C THR A 31 -5.92 3.23 -14.46
N ALA A 32 -6.00 4.08 -13.44
CA ALA A 32 -5.65 5.50 -13.52
C ALA A 32 -4.21 5.76 -13.96
N LEU A 33 -3.29 4.86 -13.61
CA LEU A 33 -1.91 4.91 -14.08
C LEU A 33 -1.65 4.04 -15.30
N GLY A 34 -2.69 3.39 -15.86
CA GLY A 34 -2.59 2.56 -17.05
C GLY A 34 -1.86 1.22 -16.81
N GLU A 35 -1.90 0.70 -15.60
CA GLU A 35 -1.09 -0.45 -15.21
C GLU A 35 -1.84 -1.77 -15.34
N PRO A 36 -1.15 -2.91 -15.57
CA PRO A 36 -1.76 -4.22 -15.75
C PRO A 36 -2.24 -4.78 -14.39
N GLN A 37 -3.45 -4.44 -13.97
CA GLN A 37 -4.03 -4.91 -12.71
C GLN A 37 -4.01 -6.44 -12.56
N SER A 38 -4.23 -7.17 -13.65
CA SER A 38 -4.28 -8.64 -13.64
C SER A 38 -2.94 -9.31 -13.31
N GLN A 39 -1.83 -8.60 -13.45
CA GLN A 39 -0.49 -9.14 -13.19
C GLN A 39 0.04 -8.79 -11.79
N LEU A 40 -0.67 -7.97 -11.03
CA LEU A 40 -0.28 -7.58 -9.69
C LEU A 40 -0.47 -8.73 -8.70
N GLN A 41 0.61 -9.17 -8.10
CA GLN A 41 0.64 -10.19 -7.05
C GLN A 41 0.67 -9.54 -5.66
N GLN A 42 0.34 -10.31 -4.63
CA GLN A 42 0.49 -9.82 -3.26
C GLN A 42 1.96 -9.44 -3.02
N ASP A 43 2.17 -8.27 -2.42
CA ASP A 43 3.51 -7.82 -2.05
C ASP A 43 3.98 -8.61 -0.81
N PRO A 44 5.06 -9.38 -0.90
CA PRO A 44 5.57 -10.16 0.23
C PRO A 44 6.08 -9.28 1.38
N ASN A 45 6.39 -8.00 1.10
CA ASN A 45 6.93 -7.06 2.07
C ASN A 45 5.89 -6.05 2.57
N TRP A 46 4.69 -6.10 2.04
CA TRP A 46 3.59 -5.23 2.44
C TRP A 46 2.25 -5.96 2.38
N SER A 47 1.75 -6.39 3.53
CA SER A 47 0.49 -7.14 3.64
C SER A 47 -0.73 -6.40 3.07
N GLY A 48 -0.70 -5.07 3.02
CA GLY A 48 -1.73 -4.21 2.43
C GLY A 48 -1.50 -3.86 0.96
N GLY A 49 -0.52 -4.47 0.29
CA GLY A 49 -0.10 -4.08 -1.05
C GLY A 49 -0.07 -5.21 -2.08
N ARG A 50 -0.05 -4.79 -3.33
CA ARG A 50 0.23 -5.64 -4.49
C ARG A 50 1.31 -5.00 -5.33
N ILE A 51 2.09 -5.84 -6.00
CA ILE A 51 3.20 -5.40 -6.83
C ILE A 51 3.34 -6.27 -8.07
N TRP A 52 3.80 -5.65 -9.13
CA TRP A 52 4.40 -6.29 -10.29
C TRP A 52 5.76 -5.67 -10.55
N VAL A 53 6.75 -6.50 -10.85
CA VAL A 53 8.08 -6.05 -11.23
C VAL A 53 8.41 -6.69 -12.57
N ARG A 54 8.97 -5.90 -13.49
CA ARG A 54 9.39 -6.40 -14.78
C ARG A 54 10.43 -7.52 -14.61
N PRO A 55 10.20 -8.71 -15.18
CA PRO A 55 11.18 -9.77 -15.18
C PRO A 55 12.49 -9.35 -15.90
N GLY A 56 13.61 -9.77 -15.37
CA GLY A 56 14.92 -9.49 -15.99
C GLY A 56 16.01 -9.16 -14.97
N PRO A 57 17.14 -8.63 -15.46
CA PRO A 57 18.27 -8.30 -14.60
C PRO A 57 17.92 -7.17 -13.64
N PRO A 58 18.73 -6.99 -12.58
CA PRO A 58 18.53 -5.92 -11.61
C PRO A 58 18.35 -4.56 -12.28
N ILE A 59 17.40 -3.75 -11.78
CA ILE A 59 17.16 -2.42 -12.35
C ILE A 59 18.43 -1.58 -12.29
N GLY A 60 19.21 -1.65 -11.21
CA GLY A 60 20.47 -0.93 -11.04
C GLY A 60 21.56 -1.29 -12.06
N SER A 61 21.47 -2.42 -12.78
CA SER A 61 22.37 -2.73 -13.88
C SER A 61 22.08 -1.93 -15.15
N GLN A 62 20.83 -1.45 -15.29
CA GLN A 62 20.36 -0.74 -16.49
C GLN A 62 20.18 0.76 -16.24
N PHE A 63 19.93 1.16 -15.00
CA PHE A 63 19.61 2.53 -14.61
C PHE A 63 20.59 3.07 -13.57
N ASP A 64 20.80 4.38 -13.59
CA ASP A 64 21.52 5.11 -12.55
C ASP A 64 20.54 5.49 -11.42
N LYS A 65 21.07 5.84 -10.23
CA LYS A 65 20.22 6.35 -9.13
C LYS A 65 19.68 7.77 -9.43
N LYS A 66 19.15 7.98 -10.64
CA LYS A 66 18.51 9.24 -11.08
C LYS A 66 17.00 9.02 -11.16
N LEU A 67 16.23 9.82 -10.41
CA LEU A 67 14.77 9.73 -10.36
C LEU A 67 14.11 11.01 -10.84
N LEU A 68 13.31 10.90 -11.90
CA LEU A 68 12.32 11.89 -12.26
C LEU A 68 11.05 11.62 -11.44
N MET A 69 10.92 12.30 -10.30
CA MET A 69 9.79 12.13 -9.41
C MET A 69 8.69 13.12 -9.75
N GLU A 70 7.59 12.63 -10.33
CA GLU A 70 6.39 13.42 -10.56
C GLU A 70 5.66 13.69 -9.24
N ASN A 71 4.89 14.77 -9.19
CA ASN A 71 4.09 15.05 -8.00
C ASN A 71 2.98 14.03 -7.86
N VAL A 72 2.73 13.59 -6.61
CA VAL A 72 1.59 12.74 -6.27
C VAL A 72 0.31 13.49 -6.62
N THR A 73 -0.62 12.79 -7.26
CA THR A 73 -1.91 13.35 -7.67
C THR A 73 -3.07 12.66 -6.96
N TYR A 74 -4.24 13.31 -6.97
CA TYR A 74 -5.50 12.66 -6.64
C TYR A 74 -6.28 12.41 -7.93
N ILE A 75 -6.67 11.17 -8.16
CA ILE A 75 -7.43 10.78 -9.34
C ILE A 75 -8.81 10.32 -8.86
N PRO A 76 -9.83 11.19 -8.93
CA PRO A 76 -11.19 10.81 -8.58
C PRO A 76 -11.72 9.77 -9.57
N GLY A 77 -12.27 8.67 -9.06
CA GLY A 77 -12.93 7.63 -9.82
C GLY A 77 -14.29 7.32 -9.20
N ASP A 78 -14.86 6.16 -9.54
CA ASP A 78 -16.12 5.66 -8.95
C ASP A 78 -15.92 5.08 -7.53
N ARG A 79 -14.77 5.36 -6.92
CA ARG A 79 -14.39 4.85 -5.62
C ARG A 79 -14.92 5.70 -4.50
N PRO A 80 -15.08 5.11 -3.30
CA PRO A 80 -15.40 5.85 -2.10
C PRO A 80 -14.42 7.00 -1.86
N ASP A 81 -14.96 8.14 -1.49
CA ASP A 81 -14.23 9.33 -1.07
C ASP A 81 -14.71 9.76 0.33
N GLU A 82 -14.55 8.87 1.28
CA GLU A 82 -15.06 9.04 2.64
C GLU A 82 -14.30 10.09 3.47
N LEU A 83 -13.11 10.51 2.99
CA LEU A 83 -12.39 11.67 3.53
C LEU A 83 -12.77 12.98 2.84
N ASN A 84 -13.69 12.90 1.87
CA ASN A 84 -14.21 14.07 1.13
C ASN A 84 -13.13 14.87 0.38
N PHE A 85 -12.18 14.17 -0.25
CA PHE A 85 -11.10 14.81 -1.02
C PHE A 85 -11.62 15.54 -2.25
N ARG A 86 -12.76 15.12 -2.82
CA ARG A 86 -13.39 15.81 -3.97
C ARG A 86 -13.77 17.25 -3.61
N ASP A 87 -14.43 17.42 -2.48
CA ASP A 87 -15.00 18.71 -2.08
C ASP A 87 -14.09 19.48 -1.12
N ASN A 88 -13.16 18.81 -0.43
CA ASN A 88 -12.21 19.45 0.47
C ASN A 88 -10.83 19.59 -0.18
N ALA A 89 -10.69 20.57 -1.06
CA ALA A 89 -9.45 20.83 -1.79
C ALA A 89 -8.27 21.17 -0.86
N GLU A 90 -8.53 21.84 0.27
CA GLU A 90 -7.48 22.19 1.23
C GLU A 90 -6.90 20.94 1.93
N LEU A 91 -7.76 20.05 2.44
CA LEU A 91 -7.30 18.80 3.05
C LEU A 91 -6.54 17.95 2.03
N ARG A 92 -7.10 17.80 0.83
CA ARG A 92 -6.47 17.07 -0.27
C ARG A 92 -5.08 17.62 -0.57
N GLN A 93 -4.95 18.94 -0.76
CA GLN A 93 -3.67 19.56 -1.11
C GLN A 93 -2.63 19.37 -0.01
N ARG A 94 -3.00 19.55 1.26
CA ARG A 94 -2.10 19.31 2.39
C ARG A 94 -1.59 17.88 2.45
N VAL A 95 -2.45 16.89 2.17
CA VAL A 95 -2.03 15.47 2.13
C VAL A 95 -1.10 15.22 0.95
N LEU A 96 -1.41 15.72 -0.24
CA LEU A 96 -0.56 15.56 -1.43
C LEU A 96 0.82 16.23 -1.24
N ASP A 97 0.87 17.43 -0.68
CA ASP A 97 2.12 18.14 -0.40
C ASP A 97 2.99 17.36 0.60
N TYR A 98 2.36 16.82 1.64
CA TYR A 98 3.08 16.00 2.61
C TYR A 98 3.63 14.72 1.99
N MET A 99 2.84 14.01 1.16
CA MET A 99 3.30 12.82 0.44
C MET A 99 4.48 13.13 -0.48
N ASN A 100 4.41 14.24 -1.22
CA ASN A 100 5.51 14.69 -2.07
C ASN A 100 6.78 14.95 -1.27
N ALA A 101 6.67 15.66 -0.15
CA ALA A 101 7.79 15.96 0.73
C ALA A 101 8.39 14.68 1.32
N ALA A 102 7.57 13.76 1.80
CA ALA A 102 8.00 12.49 2.39
C ALA A 102 8.77 11.62 1.37
N LEU A 103 8.23 11.42 0.16
CA LEU A 103 8.91 10.66 -0.89
C LEU A 103 10.25 11.30 -1.27
N ARG A 104 10.27 12.60 -1.53
CA ARG A 104 11.51 13.31 -1.91
C ARG A 104 12.57 13.19 -0.83
N ARG A 105 12.18 13.33 0.43
CA ARG A 105 13.07 13.17 1.59
C ARG A 105 13.67 11.76 1.63
N GLU A 106 12.85 10.72 1.58
CA GLU A 106 13.28 9.33 1.67
C GLU A 106 14.25 8.96 0.55
N PHE A 107 13.94 9.29 -0.69
CA PHE A 107 14.79 8.95 -1.81
C PHE A 107 16.09 9.78 -1.83
N SER A 108 16.04 11.07 -1.49
CA SER A 108 17.24 11.91 -1.39
C SER A 108 18.20 11.41 -0.30
N GLN A 109 17.69 11.03 0.86
CA GLN A 109 18.49 10.49 1.96
C GLN A 109 19.12 9.13 1.61
N ALA A 110 18.49 8.35 0.73
CA ALA A 110 19.04 7.09 0.22
C ALA A 110 20.03 7.25 -0.95
N GLY A 111 20.41 8.49 -1.26
CA GLY A 111 21.41 8.80 -2.28
C GLY A 111 20.89 8.78 -3.72
N TYR A 112 19.57 8.86 -3.92
CA TYR A 112 19.01 9.07 -5.25
C TYR A 112 19.11 10.54 -5.66
N GLN A 113 19.56 10.78 -6.88
CA GLN A 113 19.57 12.11 -7.50
C GLN A 113 18.17 12.40 -8.06
N LEU A 114 17.48 13.37 -7.47
CA LEU A 114 16.20 13.84 -8.02
C LEU A 114 16.48 14.79 -9.18
N ILE A 115 15.89 14.49 -10.34
CA ILE A 115 16.04 15.29 -11.56
C ILE A 115 14.69 15.88 -11.97
N SER A 116 14.73 17.00 -12.71
CA SER A 116 13.53 17.73 -13.15
C SER A 116 13.09 17.41 -14.58
N ALA A 117 13.93 16.72 -15.35
CA ALA A 117 13.64 16.32 -16.73
C ALA A 117 14.11 14.89 -17.00
N PRO A 118 13.52 14.17 -17.97
CA PRO A 118 13.98 12.86 -18.38
C PRO A 118 15.45 12.90 -18.79
N ALA A 119 16.22 11.91 -18.36
CA ALA A 119 17.63 11.74 -18.71
C ALA A 119 17.92 10.26 -19.05
N PRO A 120 18.96 9.98 -19.83
CA PRO A 120 19.38 8.60 -20.08
C PRO A 120 19.63 7.85 -18.77
N ARG A 121 19.22 6.59 -18.73
CA ARG A 121 19.37 5.69 -17.57
C ARG A 121 18.72 6.23 -16.30
N SER A 122 17.63 7.02 -16.41
CA SER A 122 16.86 7.49 -15.29
C SER A 122 15.49 6.80 -15.21
N VAL A 123 14.93 6.76 -14.00
CA VAL A 123 13.62 6.18 -13.73
C VAL A 123 12.63 7.29 -13.40
N ARG A 124 11.45 7.23 -14.02
CA ARG A 124 10.31 8.10 -13.70
C ARG A 124 9.44 7.41 -12.65
N LEU A 125 9.19 8.08 -11.54
CA LEU A 125 8.30 7.61 -10.47
C LEU A 125 7.01 8.45 -10.46
N ARG A 126 5.87 7.76 -10.49
CA ARG A 126 4.53 8.35 -10.43
C ARG A 126 3.74 7.69 -9.31
N ALA A 127 2.93 8.47 -8.61
CA ALA A 127 2.00 7.94 -7.62
C ALA A 127 0.70 8.76 -7.64
N ALA A 128 -0.41 8.11 -7.27
CA ALA A 128 -1.72 8.75 -7.17
C ALA A 128 -2.51 8.16 -6.00
N ILE A 129 -3.27 9.02 -5.31
CA ILE A 129 -4.35 8.59 -4.43
C ILE A 129 -5.56 8.35 -5.33
N THR A 130 -6.13 7.14 -5.28
CA THR A 130 -7.26 6.73 -6.13
C THR A 130 -8.54 6.46 -5.34
N GLY A 131 -8.50 6.53 -4.02
CA GLY A 131 -9.66 6.42 -3.14
C GLY A 131 -9.32 6.74 -1.70
N THR A 132 -10.33 7.10 -0.93
CA THR A 132 -10.21 7.36 0.50
C THR A 132 -11.34 6.66 1.26
N PHE A 133 -11.01 6.10 2.43
CA PHE A 133 -11.94 5.31 3.22
C PHE A 133 -11.85 5.68 4.71
N ARG A 134 -12.95 5.47 5.41
CA ARG A 134 -13.00 5.41 6.87
C ARG A 134 -13.40 3.99 7.25
N ASN A 135 -12.48 3.25 7.79
CA ASN A 135 -12.77 1.87 8.19
C ASN A 135 -12.94 1.78 9.70
N ASP A 136 -13.90 0.98 10.10
CA ASP A 136 -13.96 0.51 11.47
C ASP A 136 -12.64 -0.15 11.84
N ARG A 137 -12.19 0.10 13.04
CA ARG A 137 -11.04 -0.57 13.60
C ARG A 137 -11.27 -2.09 13.65
N ASP A 138 -10.23 -2.87 13.35
CA ASP A 138 -10.27 -4.31 13.60
C ASP A 138 -10.58 -4.58 15.07
N PRO A 139 -11.44 -5.59 15.37
CA PRO A 139 -11.77 -5.95 16.75
C PRO A 139 -10.49 -6.22 17.57
N ARG A 140 -10.45 -5.72 18.81
CA ARG A 140 -9.35 -6.04 19.72
C ARG A 140 -9.37 -7.53 20.03
N PRO A 141 -8.23 -8.16 20.40
CA PRO A 141 -8.19 -9.60 20.69
C PRO A 141 -9.28 -10.09 21.65
N GLY A 142 -9.68 -9.27 22.65
CA GLY A 142 -10.77 -9.60 23.57
C GLY A 142 -12.19 -9.48 22.98
N GLU A 143 -12.36 -8.83 21.82
CA GLU A 143 -13.66 -8.69 21.15
C GLU A 143 -14.03 -9.91 20.27
N TYR A 144 -13.09 -10.86 20.10
CA TYR A 144 -13.35 -12.13 19.40
C TYR A 144 -14.09 -13.16 20.26
N VAL A 145 -14.21 -12.93 21.58
CA VAL A 145 -15.10 -13.74 22.41
C VAL A 145 -16.55 -13.22 22.29
N PRO A 146 -17.58 -14.08 22.39
CA PRO A 146 -18.96 -13.70 22.10
C PRO A 146 -19.45 -12.44 22.83
N ILE A 147 -19.06 -12.26 24.08
CA ILE A 147 -19.46 -11.08 24.89
C ILE A 147 -18.72 -9.82 24.41
N GLY A 148 -17.42 -9.91 24.14
CA GLY A 148 -16.61 -8.80 23.62
C GLY A 148 -17.07 -8.34 22.23
N TYR A 149 -17.47 -9.29 21.37
CA TYR A 149 -18.01 -9.00 20.06
C TYR A 149 -19.33 -8.23 20.13
N VAL A 150 -20.26 -8.65 21.00
CA VAL A 150 -21.54 -7.94 21.20
C VAL A 150 -21.32 -6.54 21.72
N LEU A 151 -20.41 -6.33 22.68
CA LEU A 151 -20.08 -5.00 23.20
C LEU A 151 -19.41 -4.13 22.12
N GLY A 152 -18.55 -4.70 21.28
CA GLY A 152 -17.95 -4.00 20.16
C GLY A 152 -18.98 -3.56 19.10
N GLN A 153 -20.00 -4.39 18.81
CA GLN A 153 -21.08 -4.02 17.88
C GLN A 153 -22.02 -2.95 18.47
N THR A 154 -22.30 -3.00 19.77
CA THR A 154 -23.09 -1.94 20.42
C THR A 154 -22.34 -0.61 20.48
N ALA A 155 -21.04 -0.62 20.70
CA ALA A 155 -20.19 0.59 20.61
C ALA A 155 -20.21 1.18 19.20
N LYS A 156 -20.16 0.34 18.15
CA LYS A 156 -20.31 0.76 16.75
C LYS A 156 -21.68 1.38 16.50
N ALA A 157 -22.76 0.72 16.93
CA ALA A 157 -24.13 1.24 16.76
C ALA A 157 -24.38 2.56 17.52
N ALA A 158 -23.61 2.82 18.58
CA ALA A 158 -23.64 4.06 19.34
C ALA A 158 -22.69 5.14 18.83
N GLY A 159 -21.95 4.91 17.72
CA GLY A 159 -20.95 5.86 17.19
C GLY A 159 -19.71 6.03 18.08
N LEU A 160 -19.46 5.08 18.97
CA LEU A 160 -18.34 5.13 19.94
C LEU A 160 -17.11 4.38 19.47
N ARG A 161 -17.15 3.79 18.28
CA ARG A 161 -16.04 3.00 17.74
C ARG A 161 -15.07 3.91 16.98
N ASP A 162 -13.78 3.81 17.32
CA ASP A 162 -12.74 4.49 16.57
C ASP A 162 -12.68 3.99 15.13
N GLN A 163 -12.51 4.89 14.19
CA GLN A 163 -12.31 4.62 12.78
C GLN A 163 -10.88 4.98 12.39
N SER A 164 -10.36 4.40 11.34
CA SER A 164 -9.08 4.79 10.77
C SER A 164 -9.26 5.37 9.37
N ALA A 165 -8.55 6.46 9.09
CA ALA A 165 -8.46 7.00 7.75
C ALA A 165 -7.59 6.09 6.88
N ARG A 166 -8.04 5.77 5.66
CA ARG A 166 -7.28 5.00 4.68
C ARG A 166 -7.15 5.74 3.37
N LEU A 167 -5.93 5.69 2.80
CA LEU A 167 -5.64 6.16 1.45
C LEU A 167 -5.33 4.97 0.57
N LEU A 168 -6.02 4.83 -0.53
CA LEU A 168 -5.68 3.88 -1.58
C LEU A 168 -4.70 4.55 -2.53
N ILE A 169 -3.51 3.97 -2.68
CA ILE A 169 -2.42 4.55 -3.46
C ILE A 169 -2.02 3.58 -4.56
N GLU A 170 -1.89 4.11 -5.76
CA GLU A 170 -1.29 3.43 -6.90
C GLU A 170 0.01 4.13 -7.27
N ALA A 171 1.04 3.36 -7.62
CA ALA A 171 2.33 3.90 -8.03
C ALA A 171 2.96 3.07 -9.15
N SER A 172 3.76 3.74 -9.99
CA SER A 172 4.53 3.09 -11.03
C SER A 172 5.92 3.69 -11.16
N ALA A 173 6.88 2.83 -11.53
CA ALA A 173 8.21 3.23 -11.95
C ALA A 173 8.39 2.84 -13.43
N ARG A 174 8.86 3.78 -14.24
CA ARG A 174 9.09 3.60 -15.67
C ARG A 174 10.48 4.09 -16.07
N ASP A 175 11.02 3.52 -17.13
CA ASP A 175 12.14 4.17 -17.84
C ASP A 175 11.70 5.57 -18.25
N ALA A 176 12.45 6.59 -17.82
CA ALA A 176 12.05 7.99 -18.04
C ALA A 176 12.15 8.41 -19.52
N THR A 177 12.90 7.69 -20.34
CA THR A 177 13.09 7.98 -21.77
C THR A 177 12.16 7.18 -22.68
N THR A 178 12.04 5.87 -22.43
CA THR A 178 11.25 4.97 -23.28
C THR A 178 9.81 4.79 -22.79
N ASN A 179 9.53 5.22 -21.57
CA ASN A 179 8.26 5.02 -20.85
C ASN A 179 7.93 3.53 -20.57
N GLN A 180 8.90 2.61 -20.73
CA GLN A 180 8.72 1.20 -20.41
C GLN A 180 8.43 1.01 -18.92
N LEU A 181 7.38 0.24 -18.59
CA LEU A 181 7.05 -0.09 -17.21
C LEU A 181 8.12 -0.99 -16.60
N LEU A 182 8.55 -0.66 -15.40
CA LEU A 182 9.54 -1.39 -14.60
C LEU A 182 8.91 -1.98 -13.34
N ILE A 183 8.08 -1.18 -12.65
CA ILE A 183 7.39 -1.57 -11.42
C ILE A 183 5.99 -0.96 -11.48
N ALA A 184 4.99 -1.74 -11.08
CA ALA A 184 3.66 -1.25 -10.72
C ALA A 184 3.33 -1.71 -9.31
N SER A 185 2.78 -0.83 -8.49
CA SER A 185 2.36 -1.19 -7.14
C SER A 185 1.07 -0.46 -6.76
N MET A 186 0.36 -1.06 -5.82
CA MET A 186 -0.85 -0.49 -5.27
C MET A 186 -1.06 -1.00 -3.85
N GLY A 187 -1.67 -0.18 -3.01
CA GLY A 187 -1.93 -0.58 -1.65
C GLY A 187 -2.71 0.45 -0.84
N ALA A 188 -3.09 0.04 0.36
CA ALA A 188 -3.79 0.89 1.30
C ALA A 188 -2.85 1.36 2.41
N VAL A 189 -2.80 2.65 2.62
CA VAL A 189 -2.10 3.30 3.75
C VAL A 189 -3.15 3.62 4.81
N THR A 190 -2.97 3.10 6.01
CA THR A 190 -3.91 3.28 7.12
C THR A 190 -3.33 4.26 8.13
N GLY A 191 -4.03 5.35 8.34
CA GLY A 191 -3.68 6.41 9.29
C GLY A 191 -4.08 6.09 10.73
N SER A 192 -4.01 7.11 11.58
CA SER A 192 -4.36 7.02 12.98
C SER A 192 -5.85 6.72 13.20
N ASN A 193 -6.17 6.16 14.35
CA ASN A 193 -7.55 5.98 14.78
C ASN A 193 -8.21 7.34 15.04
N LEU A 194 -9.42 7.51 14.54
CA LEU A 194 -10.23 8.71 14.66
C LEU A 194 -11.54 8.39 15.36
N PRO A 195 -11.98 9.16 16.35
CA PRO A 195 -13.36 9.11 16.82
C PRO A 195 -14.31 9.40 15.65
N GLU A 196 -15.44 8.69 15.57
CA GLU A 196 -16.40 8.85 14.48
C GLU A 196 -16.92 10.29 14.35
N SER A 197 -17.05 10.98 15.48
CA SER A 197 -17.52 12.38 15.55
C SER A 197 -16.51 13.41 15.05
N ARG A 198 -15.22 13.02 14.91
CA ARG A 198 -14.15 13.95 14.52
C ARG A 198 -13.93 13.97 13.01
N LYS A 199 -13.87 15.16 12.42
CA LYS A 199 -13.49 15.31 11.02
C LYS A 199 -12.02 14.95 10.83
N PRO A 200 -11.65 14.18 9.78
CA PRO A 200 -10.28 13.88 9.45
C PRO A 200 -9.47 15.14 9.15
N THR A 201 -8.20 15.13 9.55
CA THR A 201 -7.21 16.16 9.23
C THR A 201 -6.01 15.56 8.52
N ALA A 202 -5.16 16.38 7.91
CA ALA A 202 -3.93 15.89 7.29
C ALA A 202 -2.98 15.23 8.31
N ALA A 203 -2.97 15.68 9.56
CA ALA A 203 -2.13 15.11 10.62
C ALA A 203 -2.48 13.64 10.92
N ASP A 204 -3.70 13.23 10.71
CA ASP A 204 -4.17 11.87 11.01
C ASP A 204 -3.54 10.80 10.10
N VAL A 205 -3.00 11.20 8.96
CA VAL A 205 -2.36 10.31 7.99
C VAL A 205 -0.85 10.53 7.85
N GLN A 206 -0.26 11.54 8.50
CA GLN A 206 1.16 11.86 8.35
C GLN A 206 2.09 10.70 8.69
N GLY A 207 1.94 10.10 9.87
CA GLY A 207 2.78 8.97 10.29
C GLY A 207 2.67 7.77 9.33
N ALA A 208 1.47 7.50 8.83
CA ALA A 208 1.23 6.45 7.86
C ALA A 208 1.85 6.77 6.48
N ILE A 209 1.87 8.05 6.09
CA ILE A 209 2.52 8.52 4.87
C ILE A 209 4.05 8.39 5.00
N ASP A 210 4.63 8.73 6.15
CA ASP A 210 6.07 8.56 6.39
C ASP A 210 6.47 7.09 6.31
N ASP A 211 5.70 6.20 6.93
CA ASP A 211 5.92 4.76 6.88
C ASP A 211 5.75 4.20 5.45
N TRP A 212 4.78 4.72 4.70
CA TRP A 212 4.59 4.36 3.30
C TRP A 212 5.75 4.82 2.43
N ALA A 213 6.18 6.07 2.54
CA ALA A 213 7.28 6.63 1.76
C ALA A 213 8.59 5.88 2.00
N ARG A 214 8.90 5.59 3.28
CA ARG A 214 10.04 4.75 3.65
C ARG A 214 9.94 3.36 3.05
N ARG A 215 8.79 2.70 3.12
CA ARG A 215 8.55 1.36 2.56
C ARG A 215 8.70 1.33 1.05
N VAL A 216 8.18 2.34 0.35
CA VAL A 216 8.34 2.49 -1.11
C VAL A 216 9.83 2.57 -1.46
N ARG A 217 10.60 3.40 -0.74
CA ARG A 217 12.03 3.54 -0.95
C ARG A 217 12.77 2.22 -0.66
N GLU A 218 12.50 1.55 0.46
CA GLU A 218 13.12 0.26 0.81
C GLU A 218 12.81 -0.84 -0.19
N GLN A 219 11.58 -0.87 -0.68
CA GLN A 219 11.18 -1.82 -1.70
C GLN A 219 11.88 -1.53 -3.03
N PHE A 220 11.99 -0.26 -3.40
CA PHE A 220 12.73 0.16 -4.59
C PHE A 220 14.20 -0.24 -4.49
N ASP A 221 14.87 -0.02 -3.33
CA ASP A 221 16.24 -0.44 -3.08
C ASP A 221 16.42 -1.95 -3.24
N ARG A 222 15.49 -2.77 -2.73
CA ARG A 222 15.53 -4.23 -2.90
C ARG A 222 15.45 -4.65 -4.37
N ILE A 223 14.50 -4.07 -5.10
CA ILE A 223 14.29 -4.36 -6.53
C ILE A 223 15.47 -3.85 -7.37
N TRP A 224 16.13 -2.78 -6.91
CA TRP A 224 17.29 -2.20 -7.58
C TRP A 224 18.42 -3.21 -7.76
N VAL A 225 18.61 -4.12 -6.81
CA VAL A 225 19.69 -5.10 -6.79
C VAL A 225 19.23 -6.53 -7.09
N ALA A 226 17.95 -6.80 -7.11
CA ALA A 226 17.40 -8.14 -7.29
C ALA A 226 17.26 -8.51 -8.77
N GLU A 227 17.63 -9.73 -9.12
CA GLU A 227 17.23 -10.36 -10.37
C GLU A 227 15.82 -10.91 -10.24
N ILE A 228 14.92 -10.53 -11.16
CA ILE A 228 13.52 -10.95 -11.16
C ILE A 228 13.35 -12.07 -12.18
N PRO A 229 13.05 -13.30 -11.74
CA PRO A 229 12.89 -14.43 -12.63
C PRO A 229 11.70 -14.21 -13.58
N LYS A 230 11.83 -14.70 -14.80
CA LYS A 230 10.66 -14.79 -15.70
C LYS A 230 9.71 -15.83 -15.10
N THR A 231 8.50 -15.43 -14.81
CA THR A 231 7.45 -16.39 -14.43
C THR A 231 7.21 -17.33 -15.62
N PRO A 232 7.15 -18.65 -15.40
CA PRO A 232 6.92 -19.62 -16.45
C PRO A 232 5.56 -19.44 -17.13
#